data_a58a4d45b5b74ea1ba8f1ffd308be3c7
#
_entry.id   a58a4d45b5b74ea1ba8f1ffd308be3c7
#
_cell.length_a   1.000
_cell.length_b   1.000
_cell.length_c   1.000
_cell.angle_alpha   90.00
_cell.angle_beta   90.00
_cell.angle_gamma   90.00
#
_symmetry.space_group_name_H-M   'P 1'
#
loop_
_entity.id
_entity.type
_entity.pdbx_description
1 polymer ?
#
loop_
_entity_poly.entity_id
_entity_poly.type
_entity_poly.pdbx_seq_one_letter_code
_entity_poly.pdbx_strand_id
1 'polypeptide(L)'
;MTQTSTDRCVRALLRQGIEQLRAAQVPSFTLAAELLLLHVANRDRTWLYAHPEEILPVETIEKYFALLQRRAKGEPTQHLTGKQEFWGLEFEVNPNVLIPRPETEHLIEVALDRLAVRELQAGRPAAKLVGEGLTIVDVGTGSGCIAIALAKELPAATIYATDISPAALEVAQRNAKRLGLSHRVRFLESNLLDAFRSHSVGAQHAAPQLGKVITEFPSSSPATRHSLPPSGAEGPLLFDLIISNPPYIGHREADSLPMEVRNHEPADALYGGQEGYELYGRLIPQAAQLLRPGGLLILELGHNSLPAVEPLFDTSTWHKSAVTNDLAGIPRVLSAERSGDKR
;
A
#
# COMPACT_ATOMS: atom_id res chain seq x y z
N MET A 1 32.90 -6.93 -31.91
CA MET A 1 32.30 -5.92 -32.81
C MET A 1 32.38 -4.57 -32.07
N THR A 2 33.19 -3.64 -32.58
CA THR A 2 33.32 -2.29 -32.03
C THR A 2 32.00 -1.55 -32.28
N GLN A 3 31.21 -1.30 -31.20
CA GLN A 3 30.02 -0.46 -31.28
C GLN A 3 30.43 0.91 -31.80
N THR A 4 29.80 1.40 -32.86
CA THR A 4 30.02 2.72 -33.39
C THR A 4 29.51 3.78 -32.39
N SER A 5 30.06 4.99 -32.44
CA SER A 5 29.62 6.11 -31.57
C SER A 5 28.11 6.36 -31.66
N THR A 6 27.52 6.12 -32.82
CA THR A 6 26.08 6.29 -33.12
C THR A 6 25.21 5.27 -32.34
N ASP A 7 25.72 4.09 -32.03
CA ASP A 7 24.98 3.03 -31.34
C ASP A 7 24.91 3.28 -29.81
N ARG A 8 25.66 4.26 -29.30
CA ARG A 8 25.77 4.58 -27.88
C ARG A 8 24.97 5.80 -27.47
N CYS A 9 24.23 6.44 -28.39
CA CYS A 9 23.39 7.57 -28.03
C CYS A 9 22.06 7.12 -27.40
N VAL A 10 21.45 8.00 -26.60
CA VAL A 10 20.20 7.76 -25.85
C VAL A 10 19.11 7.19 -26.74
N ARG A 11 18.88 7.78 -27.93
CA ARG A 11 17.87 7.32 -28.90
C ARG A 11 18.13 5.88 -29.38
N ALA A 12 19.37 5.56 -29.71
CA ALA A 12 19.72 4.22 -30.20
C ALA A 12 19.58 3.16 -29.09
N LEU A 13 20.02 3.47 -27.86
CA LEU A 13 19.90 2.62 -26.70
C LEU A 13 18.44 2.35 -26.35
N LEU A 14 17.61 3.40 -26.32
CA LEU A 14 16.19 3.26 -26.05
C LEU A 14 15.50 2.37 -27.08
N ARG A 15 15.77 2.59 -28.38
CA ARG A 15 15.23 1.74 -29.45
C ARG A 15 15.62 0.27 -29.27
N GLN A 16 16.91 -0.01 -28.99
CA GLN A 16 17.39 -1.38 -28.74
C GLN A 16 16.68 -2.01 -27.54
N GLY A 17 16.52 -1.26 -26.44
CA GLY A 17 15.78 -1.72 -25.26
C GLY A 17 14.32 -2.05 -25.55
N ILE A 18 13.63 -1.19 -26.28
CA ILE A 18 12.25 -1.40 -26.73
C ILE A 18 12.15 -2.68 -27.59
N GLU A 19 13.03 -2.85 -28.56
CA GLU A 19 13.05 -4.03 -29.43
C GLU A 19 13.30 -5.32 -28.63
N GLN A 20 14.25 -5.29 -27.68
CA GLN A 20 14.57 -6.44 -26.83
C GLN A 20 13.38 -6.84 -25.95
N LEU A 21 12.75 -5.88 -25.23
CA LEU A 21 11.62 -6.16 -24.35
C LEU A 21 10.34 -6.53 -25.13
N ARG A 22 10.13 -5.97 -26.32
CA ARG A 22 9.06 -6.36 -27.25
C ARG A 22 9.24 -7.83 -27.70
N ALA A 23 10.45 -8.21 -28.10
CA ALA A 23 10.74 -9.59 -28.50
C ALA A 23 10.52 -10.60 -27.36
N ALA A 24 10.74 -10.16 -26.11
CA ALA A 24 10.46 -10.94 -24.91
C ALA A 24 8.99 -10.87 -24.45
N GLN A 25 8.10 -10.20 -25.21
CA GLN A 25 6.67 -10.04 -24.92
C GLN A 25 6.38 -9.37 -23.55
N VAL A 26 7.28 -8.50 -23.10
CA VAL A 26 7.10 -7.77 -21.83
C VAL A 26 5.93 -6.79 -21.96
N PRO A 27 4.96 -6.79 -21.01
CA PRO A 27 3.92 -5.78 -21.00
C PRO A 27 4.50 -4.36 -20.89
N SER A 28 3.90 -3.38 -21.58
CA SER A 28 4.35 -1.97 -21.56
C SER A 28 5.86 -1.82 -21.85
N PHE A 29 6.39 -2.61 -22.76
CA PHE A 29 7.82 -2.69 -23.08
C PHE A 29 8.48 -1.32 -23.36
N THR A 30 7.76 -0.37 -23.96
CA THR A 30 8.29 0.99 -24.22
C THR A 30 8.55 1.73 -22.91
N LEU A 31 7.54 1.75 -22.02
CA LEU A 31 7.66 2.41 -20.71
C LEU A 31 8.74 1.72 -19.85
N ALA A 32 8.79 0.40 -19.87
CA ALA A 32 9.81 -0.35 -19.13
C ALA A 32 11.23 0.02 -19.61
N ALA A 33 11.47 0.06 -20.93
CA ALA A 33 12.76 0.46 -21.49
C ALA A 33 13.14 1.91 -21.12
N GLU A 34 12.19 2.86 -21.19
CA GLU A 34 12.38 4.24 -20.76
C GLU A 34 12.79 4.32 -19.29
N LEU A 35 12.00 3.70 -18.39
CA LEU A 35 12.24 3.75 -16.94
C LEU A 35 13.58 3.15 -16.55
N LEU A 36 13.97 2.04 -17.15
CA LEU A 36 15.27 1.41 -16.91
C LEU A 36 16.44 2.28 -17.40
N LEU A 37 16.30 2.93 -18.57
CA LEU A 37 17.33 3.83 -19.07
C LEU A 37 17.48 5.07 -18.19
N LEU A 38 16.37 5.68 -17.78
CA LEU A 38 16.34 6.82 -16.86
C LEU A 38 16.95 6.49 -15.51
N HIS A 39 16.66 5.28 -15.00
CA HIS A 39 17.20 4.79 -13.74
C HIS A 39 18.74 4.71 -13.76
N VAL A 40 19.32 4.07 -14.77
CA VAL A 40 20.79 3.91 -14.86
C VAL A 40 21.50 5.20 -15.19
N ALA A 41 20.87 6.10 -15.98
CA ALA A 41 21.39 7.41 -16.30
C ALA A 41 21.23 8.41 -15.15
N ASN A 42 20.41 8.11 -14.14
CA ASN A 42 20.01 9.02 -13.07
C ASN A 42 19.47 10.35 -13.61
N ARG A 43 18.51 10.25 -14.53
CA ARG A 43 17.89 11.37 -15.25
C ARG A 43 16.37 11.28 -15.18
N ASP A 44 15.70 12.38 -15.50
CA ASP A 44 14.25 12.48 -15.63
C ASP A 44 13.75 12.26 -17.06
N ARG A 45 12.44 12.19 -17.23
CA ARG A 45 11.81 11.96 -18.52
C ARG A 45 12.02 13.13 -19.48
N THR A 46 12.11 14.36 -18.98
CA THR A 46 12.36 15.56 -19.80
C THR A 46 13.72 15.45 -20.48
N TRP A 47 14.74 15.04 -19.74
CA TRP A 47 16.08 14.81 -20.29
C TRP A 47 16.07 13.79 -21.43
N LEU A 48 15.32 12.69 -21.31
CA LEU A 48 15.26 11.62 -22.31
C LEU A 48 14.89 12.15 -23.71
N TYR A 49 13.94 13.07 -23.75
CA TYR A 49 13.47 13.67 -25.01
C TYR A 49 14.27 14.89 -25.46
N ALA A 50 14.91 15.58 -24.53
CA ALA A 50 15.72 16.78 -24.84
C ALA A 50 17.13 16.43 -25.34
N HIS A 51 17.67 15.24 -24.98
CA HIS A 51 19.06 14.85 -25.28
C HIS A 51 19.18 13.51 -26.02
N PRO A 52 18.44 13.29 -27.12
CA PRO A 52 18.39 11.98 -27.81
C PRO A 52 19.74 11.56 -28.41
N GLU A 53 20.64 12.52 -28.70
CA GLU A 53 21.94 12.26 -29.30
C GLU A 53 23.09 12.21 -28.27
N GLU A 54 22.78 12.39 -26.96
CA GLU A 54 23.79 12.28 -25.92
C GLU A 54 24.38 10.88 -25.87
N ILE A 55 25.70 10.78 -25.80
CA ILE A 55 26.43 9.52 -25.74
C ILE A 55 26.62 9.15 -24.27
N LEU A 56 26.15 7.97 -23.88
CA LEU A 56 26.30 7.49 -22.51
C LEU A 56 27.63 6.77 -22.27
N PRO A 57 28.15 6.82 -21.03
CA PRO A 57 29.29 6.02 -20.61
C PRO A 57 29.08 4.53 -20.80
N VAL A 58 30.13 3.79 -21.16
CA VAL A 58 30.04 2.32 -21.38
C VAL A 58 29.46 1.60 -20.19
N GLU A 59 29.88 1.96 -18.98
CA GLU A 59 29.38 1.38 -17.74
C GLU A 59 27.85 1.55 -17.55
N THR A 60 27.31 2.73 -17.92
CA THR A 60 25.85 3.00 -17.89
C THR A 60 25.13 2.11 -18.89
N ILE A 61 25.71 1.95 -20.09
CA ILE A 61 25.14 1.11 -21.16
C ILE A 61 25.11 -0.35 -20.70
N GLU A 62 26.20 -0.87 -20.12
CA GLU A 62 26.27 -2.22 -19.60
C GLU A 62 25.23 -2.47 -18.51
N LYS A 63 25.06 -1.55 -17.55
CA LYS A 63 24.02 -1.60 -16.52
C LYS A 63 22.62 -1.63 -17.15
N TYR A 64 22.38 -0.80 -18.15
CA TYR A 64 21.10 -0.77 -18.86
C TYR A 64 20.74 -2.12 -19.47
N PHE A 65 21.66 -2.71 -20.25
CA PHE A 65 21.43 -4.02 -20.88
C PHE A 65 21.31 -5.15 -19.85
N ALA A 66 22.02 -5.09 -18.75
CA ALA A 66 21.84 -6.04 -17.65
C ALA A 66 20.43 -5.98 -17.05
N LEU A 67 19.88 -4.77 -16.83
CA LEU A 67 18.51 -4.61 -16.36
C LEU A 67 17.48 -5.06 -17.39
N LEU A 68 17.69 -4.76 -18.67
CA LEU A 68 16.82 -5.25 -19.75
C LEU A 68 16.76 -6.79 -19.80
N GLN A 69 17.89 -7.47 -19.59
CA GLN A 69 17.91 -8.94 -19.53
C GLN A 69 17.11 -9.48 -18.34
N ARG A 70 17.20 -8.85 -17.17
CA ARG A 70 16.41 -9.22 -15.99
C ARG A 70 14.93 -8.99 -16.25
N ARG A 71 14.56 -7.82 -16.80
CA ARG A 71 13.16 -7.51 -17.15
C ARG A 71 12.61 -8.49 -18.20
N ALA A 72 13.37 -8.84 -19.19
CA ALA A 72 13.00 -9.84 -20.20
C ALA A 72 12.75 -11.24 -19.63
N LYS A 73 13.31 -11.55 -18.46
CA LYS A 73 13.06 -12.79 -17.70
C LYS A 73 11.87 -12.69 -16.73
N GLY A 74 11.14 -11.57 -16.76
CA GLY A 74 9.91 -11.38 -15.98
C GLY A 74 10.08 -10.59 -14.69
N GLU A 75 11.28 -10.11 -14.33
CA GLU A 75 11.45 -9.29 -13.12
C GLU A 75 10.75 -7.93 -13.29
N PRO A 76 9.88 -7.49 -12.36
CA PRO A 76 9.15 -6.23 -12.48
C PRO A 76 10.09 -5.02 -12.62
N THR A 77 9.71 -4.07 -13.48
CA THR A 77 10.48 -2.83 -13.66
C THR A 77 10.67 -2.10 -12.32
N GLN A 78 9.66 -2.10 -11.48
CA GLN A 78 9.67 -1.43 -10.16
C GLN A 78 10.67 -2.09 -9.20
N HIS A 79 10.82 -3.41 -9.24
CA HIS A 79 11.87 -4.09 -8.44
C HIS A 79 13.27 -3.79 -8.97
N LEU A 80 13.42 -3.63 -10.29
CA LEU A 80 14.70 -3.28 -10.93
C LEU A 80 15.12 -1.85 -10.63
N THR A 81 14.16 -0.92 -10.57
CA THR A 81 14.40 0.50 -10.23
C THR A 81 14.36 0.76 -8.73
N GLY A 82 13.75 -0.15 -7.95
CA GLY A 82 13.53 -0.01 -6.51
C GLY A 82 12.45 1.01 -6.16
N LYS A 83 11.61 1.45 -7.13
CA LYS A 83 10.71 2.59 -6.96
C LYS A 83 9.35 2.36 -7.62
N GLN A 84 8.30 2.87 -6.96
CA GLN A 84 6.93 3.00 -7.48
C GLN A 84 6.33 4.33 -7.04
N GLU A 85 5.70 5.01 -7.96
CA GLU A 85 4.90 6.20 -7.66
C GLU A 85 3.49 5.76 -7.18
N PHE A 86 2.98 6.41 -6.14
CA PHE A 86 1.63 6.23 -5.62
C PHE A 86 1.20 7.52 -4.89
N TRP A 87 0.05 8.06 -5.23
CA TRP A 87 -0.52 9.28 -4.63
C TRP A 87 0.42 10.50 -4.71
N GLY A 88 1.12 10.67 -5.84
CA GLY A 88 2.11 11.73 -6.02
C GLY A 88 3.33 11.63 -5.11
N LEU A 89 3.59 10.44 -4.53
CA LEU A 89 4.75 10.13 -3.71
C LEU A 89 5.55 8.99 -4.32
N GLU A 90 6.89 9.05 -4.23
CA GLU A 90 7.76 7.96 -4.67
C GLU A 90 8.02 7.00 -3.51
N PHE A 91 7.61 5.73 -3.66
CA PHE A 91 7.83 4.67 -2.67
C PHE A 91 8.99 3.77 -3.07
N GLU A 92 9.84 3.40 -2.09
CA GLU A 92 10.75 2.28 -2.20
C GLU A 92 9.91 0.99 -2.25
N VAL A 93 10.22 0.11 -3.20
CA VAL A 93 9.64 -1.22 -3.33
C VAL A 93 10.74 -2.26 -3.58
N ASN A 94 10.51 -3.48 -3.10
CA ASN A 94 11.38 -4.62 -3.28
C ASN A 94 10.55 -5.92 -3.17
N PRO A 95 11.13 -7.12 -3.32
CA PRO A 95 10.39 -8.39 -3.26
C PRO A 95 9.67 -8.70 -1.93
N ASN A 96 9.82 -7.88 -0.89
CA ASN A 96 9.14 -8.07 0.39
C ASN A 96 7.77 -7.39 0.47
N VAL A 97 7.39 -6.60 -0.53
CA VAL A 97 6.12 -5.85 -0.54
C VAL A 97 5.41 -5.96 -1.88
N LEU A 98 4.08 -5.91 -1.85
CA LEU A 98 3.29 -5.71 -3.06
C LEU A 98 3.68 -4.36 -3.69
N ILE A 99 3.90 -4.35 -5.01
CA ILE A 99 4.08 -3.10 -5.74
C ILE A 99 2.75 -2.33 -5.71
N PRO A 100 2.69 -1.09 -5.16
CA PRO A 100 1.47 -0.30 -5.12
C PRO A 100 0.79 -0.20 -6.49
N ARG A 101 -0.52 -0.47 -6.54
CA ARG A 101 -1.31 -0.43 -7.77
C ARG A 101 -2.04 0.90 -7.89
N PRO A 102 -2.19 1.46 -9.10
CA PRO A 102 -2.96 2.70 -9.30
C PRO A 102 -4.40 2.61 -8.78
N GLU A 103 -5.03 1.44 -8.93
CA GLU A 103 -6.40 1.20 -8.47
C GLU A 103 -6.55 1.33 -6.96
N THR A 104 -5.49 1.08 -6.19
CA THR A 104 -5.48 1.24 -4.73
C THR A 104 -5.61 2.71 -4.30
N GLU A 105 -5.34 3.68 -5.17
CA GLU A 105 -5.58 5.11 -4.90
C GLU A 105 -7.05 5.41 -4.64
N HIS A 106 -7.98 4.64 -5.23
CA HIS A 106 -9.42 4.76 -4.96
C HIS A 106 -9.77 4.52 -3.48
N LEU A 107 -8.97 3.73 -2.75
CA LEU A 107 -9.15 3.59 -1.29
C LEU A 107 -8.96 4.93 -0.58
N ILE A 108 -7.95 5.70 -0.98
CA ILE A 108 -7.65 7.01 -0.39
C ILE A 108 -8.76 8.00 -0.74
N GLU A 109 -9.17 8.06 -2.01
CA GLU A 109 -10.26 8.92 -2.48
C GLU A 109 -11.54 8.67 -1.68
N VAL A 110 -11.99 7.40 -1.62
CA VAL A 110 -13.19 7.01 -0.89
C VAL A 110 -13.07 7.34 0.61
N ALA A 111 -11.89 7.12 1.21
CA ALA A 111 -11.65 7.42 2.62
C ALA A 111 -11.81 8.93 2.90
N LEU A 112 -11.18 9.78 2.11
CA LEU A 112 -11.25 11.23 2.26
C LEU A 112 -12.66 11.75 2.02
N ASP A 113 -13.35 11.28 0.99
CA ASP A 113 -14.73 11.69 0.69
C ASP A 113 -15.70 11.29 1.81
N ARG A 114 -15.61 10.06 2.32
CA ARG A 114 -16.49 9.60 3.41
C ARG A 114 -16.24 10.34 4.71
N LEU A 115 -14.96 10.62 5.03
CA LEU A 115 -14.60 11.41 6.20
C LEU A 115 -15.07 12.86 6.05
N ALA A 116 -14.96 13.46 4.86
CA ALA A 116 -15.47 14.82 4.61
C ALA A 116 -17.00 14.91 4.76
N VAL A 117 -17.75 13.94 4.24
CA VAL A 117 -19.21 13.86 4.41
C VAL A 117 -19.58 13.74 5.88
N ARG A 118 -18.84 12.94 6.68
CA ARG A 118 -19.06 12.78 8.12
C ARG A 118 -18.84 14.10 8.87
N GLU A 119 -17.79 14.86 8.53
CA GLU A 119 -17.53 16.19 9.13
C GLU A 119 -18.65 17.18 8.82
N LEU A 120 -19.13 17.22 7.58
CA LEU A 120 -20.27 18.05 7.18
C LEU A 120 -21.55 17.70 7.95
N GLN A 121 -21.86 16.41 8.13
CA GLN A 121 -23.01 15.94 8.90
C GLN A 121 -22.90 16.32 10.39
N ALA A 122 -21.66 16.40 10.92
CA ALA A 122 -21.38 16.86 12.28
C ALA A 122 -21.39 18.40 12.42
N GLY A 123 -21.75 19.15 11.36
CA GLY A 123 -21.80 20.62 11.35
C GLY A 123 -20.42 21.27 11.32
N ARG A 124 -19.36 20.53 11.00
CA ARG A 124 -18.00 21.06 10.85
C ARG A 124 -17.71 21.36 9.38
N PRO A 125 -17.05 22.49 9.04
CA PRO A 125 -16.77 22.82 7.66
C PRO A 125 -15.75 21.83 7.08
N ALA A 126 -16.13 21.15 5.98
CA ALA A 126 -15.24 20.24 5.26
C ALA A 126 -14.13 20.95 4.44
N ALA A 127 -14.05 22.26 4.53
CA ALA A 127 -13.15 23.07 3.69
C ALA A 127 -11.65 22.70 3.82
N LYS A 128 -11.27 22.01 4.89
CA LYS A 128 -9.95 21.38 5.03
C LYS A 128 -10.05 20.26 6.07
N LEU A 129 -10.20 19.03 5.58
CA LEU A 129 -10.13 17.86 6.44
C LEU A 129 -8.68 17.71 6.94
N VAL A 130 -8.44 18.00 8.21
CA VAL A 130 -7.11 17.87 8.84
C VAL A 130 -6.96 16.58 9.65
N GLY A 131 -8.07 15.86 9.88
CA GLY A 131 -8.09 14.58 10.59
C GLY A 131 -7.95 14.72 12.11
N GLU A 132 -8.27 15.88 12.70
CA GLU A 132 -8.15 16.09 14.14
C GLU A 132 -9.03 15.12 14.93
N GLY A 133 -8.42 14.43 15.90
CA GLY A 133 -9.08 13.42 16.73
C GLY A 133 -9.36 12.09 16.03
N LEU A 134 -9.07 11.95 14.74
CA LEU A 134 -9.24 10.69 14.03
C LEU A 134 -8.14 9.70 14.40
N THR A 135 -8.56 8.46 14.63
CA THR A 135 -7.67 7.29 14.78
C THR A 135 -7.93 6.32 13.63
N ILE A 136 -6.91 6.06 12.84
CA ILE A 136 -6.98 5.30 11.60
C ILE A 136 -6.02 4.11 11.68
N VAL A 137 -6.40 2.97 11.09
CA VAL A 137 -5.47 1.85 10.87
C VAL A 137 -5.53 1.35 9.45
N ASP A 138 -4.35 1.22 8.84
CA ASP A 138 -4.10 0.54 7.57
C ASP A 138 -3.66 -0.89 7.86
N VAL A 139 -4.43 -1.87 7.39
CA VAL A 139 -4.24 -3.30 7.66
C VAL A 139 -3.64 -3.99 6.44
N GLY A 140 -2.48 -4.64 6.62
CA GLY A 140 -1.69 -5.18 5.50
C GLY A 140 -0.99 -4.06 4.74
N THR A 141 -0.25 -3.22 5.47
CA THR A 141 0.27 -1.94 4.93
C THR A 141 1.30 -2.09 3.82
N GLY A 142 1.97 -3.25 3.72
CA GLY A 142 2.98 -3.53 2.69
C GLY A 142 4.10 -2.48 2.67
N SER A 143 4.19 -1.73 1.59
CA SER A 143 5.14 -0.62 1.43
C SER A 143 4.83 0.62 2.27
N GLY A 144 3.68 0.64 2.96
CA GLY A 144 3.19 1.79 3.71
C GLY A 144 2.43 2.81 2.85
N CYS A 145 2.13 2.52 1.59
CA CYS A 145 1.61 3.51 0.65
C CYS A 145 0.28 4.13 1.08
N ILE A 146 -0.68 3.34 1.58
CA ILE A 146 -1.97 3.83 2.07
C ILE A 146 -1.78 4.64 3.36
N ALA A 147 -1.10 4.08 4.38
CA ALA A 147 -0.89 4.75 5.65
C ALA A 147 -0.16 6.09 5.51
N ILE A 148 0.89 6.14 4.66
CA ILE A 148 1.71 7.32 4.44
C ILE A 148 0.95 8.38 3.61
N ALA A 149 0.19 7.96 2.59
CA ALA A 149 -0.69 8.86 1.84
C ALA A 149 -1.74 9.51 2.75
N LEU A 150 -2.41 8.71 3.60
CA LEU A 150 -3.35 9.25 4.60
C LEU A 150 -2.67 10.17 5.62
N ALA A 151 -1.43 9.87 6.04
CA ALA A 151 -0.67 10.73 6.95
C ALA A 151 -0.34 12.09 6.34
N LYS A 152 -0.14 12.14 5.02
CA LYS A 152 0.07 13.38 4.26
C LYS A 152 -1.22 14.20 4.15
N GLU A 153 -2.34 13.54 3.81
CA GLU A 153 -3.63 14.22 3.59
C GLU A 153 -4.30 14.63 4.92
N LEU A 154 -4.09 13.89 6.01
CA LEU A 154 -4.70 14.07 7.31
C LEU A 154 -3.65 14.38 8.39
N PRO A 155 -3.05 15.57 8.38
CA PRO A 155 -1.88 15.89 9.20
C PRO A 155 -2.13 15.88 10.71
N ALA A 156 -3.37 15.88 11.19
CA ALA A 156 -3.73 15.81 12.61
C ALA A 156 -4.27 14.43 13.05
N ALA A 157 -4.44 13.46 12.14
CA ALA A 157 -4.89 12.12 12.48
C ALA A 157 -3.79 11.31 13.17
N THR A 158 -4.17 10.37 14.02
CA THR A 158 -3.29 9.29 14.52
C THR A 158 -3.41 8.08 13.62
N ILE A 159 -2.31 7.68 12.99
CA ILE A 159 -2.30 6.58 12.02
C ILE A 159 -1.49 5.41 12.54
N TYR A 160 -2.11 4.23 12.50
CA TYR A 160 -1.48 2.94 12.70
C TYR A 160 -1.37 2.22 11.36
N ALA A 161 -0.34 1.41 11.20
CA ALA A 161 -0.12 0.57 10.04
C ALA A 161 0.31 -0.81 10.51
N THR A 162 -0.41 -1.85 10.10
CA THR A 162 -0.11 -3.22 10.52
C THR A 162 0.26 -4.08 9.32
N ASP A 163 1.16 -5.02 9.54
CA ASP A 163 1.47 -6.08 8.58
C ASP A 163 1.89 -7.34 9.34
N ILE A 164 1.67 -8.49 8.74
CA ILE A 164 2.14 -9.78 9.28
C ILE A 164 3.63 -9.98 9.00
N SER A 165 4.18 -9.30 7.99
CA SER A 165 5.57 -9.40 7.55
C SER A 165 6.44 -8.31 8.18
N PRO A 166 7.38 -8.66 9.06
CA PRO A 166 8.37 -7.71 9.56
C PRO A 166 9.18 -7.05 8.45
N ALA A 167 9.49 -7.79 7.38
CA ALA A 167 10.23 -7.27 6.22
C ALA A 167 9.43 -6.21 5.45
N ALA A 168 8.11 -6.35 5.34
CA ALA A 168 7.25 -5.32 4.78
C ALA A 168 7.22 -4.07 5.67
N LEU A 169 7.11 -4.23 6.99
CA LEU A 169 7.16 -3.12 7.93
C LEU A 169 8.47 -2.34 7.87
N GLU A 170 9.60 -3.01 7.65
CA GLU A 170 10.88 -2.33 7.44
C GLU A 170 10.88 -1.46 6.19
N VAL A 171 10.28 -1.94 5.08
CA VAL A 171 10.12 -1.13 3.85
C VAL A 171 9.22 0.07 4.12
N ALA A 172 8.07 -0.14 4.77
CA ALA A 172 7.13 0.93 5.12
C ALA A 172 7.78 2.01 6.01
N GLN A 173 8.57 1.61 7.01
CA GLN A 173 9.31 2.52 7.88
C GLN A 173 10.37 3.33 7.12
N ARG A 174 11.12 2.70 6.18
CA ARG A 174 12.07 3.43 5.33
C ARG A 174 11.35 4.44 4.44
N ASN A 175 10.19 4.08 3.89
CA ASN A 175 9.35 4.98 3.12
C ASN A 175 8.86 6.17 3.95
N ALA A 176 8.30 5.93 5.14
CA ALA A 176 7.86 6.98 6.04
C ALA A 176 9.01 7.92 6.44
N LYS A 177 10.22 7.38 6.68
CA LYS A 177 11.42 8.16 7.00
C LYS A 177 11.85 9.03 5.82
N ARG A 178 11.91 8.44 4.62
CA ARG A 178 12.33 9.13 3.40
C ARG A 178 11.38 10.28 3.03
N LEU A 179 10.08 10.09 3.30
CA LEU A 179 9.03 11.08 3.04
C LEU A 179 8.80 12.07 4.22
N GLY A 180 9.61 11.96 5.31
CA GLY A 180 9.50 12.88 6.46
C GLY A 180 8.31 12.63 7.37
N LEU A 181 7.63 11.48 7.25
CA LEU A 181 6.39 11.14 7.94
C LEU A 181 6.53 10.06 9.03
N SER A 182 7.76 9.69 9.42
CA SER A 182 8.01 8.64 10.43
C SER A 182 7.32 8.90 11.77
N HIS A 183 7.20 10.17 12.17
CA HIS A 183 6.57 10.57 13.43
C HIS A 183 5.04 10.54 13.37
N ARG A 184 4.47 10.29 12.18
CA ARG A 184 3.04 10.33 11.89
C ARG A 184 2.39 8.95 11.87
N VAL A 185 3.17 7.89 11.57
CA VAL A 185 2.67 6.54 11.40
C VAL A 185 3.30 5.60 12.41
N ARG A 186 2.48 4.82 13.10
CA ARG A 186 2.89 3.80 14.07
C ARG A 186 2.79 2.42 13.43
N PHE A 187 3.94 1.78 13.20
CA PHE A 187 4.03 0.48 12.56
C PHE A 187 4.03 -0.64 13.60
N LEU A 188 3.18 -1.66 13.40
CA LEU A 188 2.99 -2.78 14.31
C LEU A 188 2.93 -4.10 13.55
N GLU A 189 3.70 -5.09 13.98
CA GLU A 189 3.54 -6.46 13.51
C GLU A 189 2.22 -7.03 14.03
N SER A 190 1.35 -7.50 13.13
CA SER A 190 0.04 -8.03 13.48
C SER A 190 -0.53 -8.92 12.38
N ASN A 191 -1.17 -10.00 12.77
CA ASN A 191 -2.06 -10.73 11.88
C ASN A 191 -3.42 -10.02 11.88
N LEU A 192 -3.69 -9.28 10.80
CA LEU A 192 -4.83 -8.36 10.71
C LEU A 192 -4.83 -7.36 11.88
N LEU A 193 -5.86 -7.41 12.73
CA LEU A 193 -6.08 -6.48 13.85
C LEU A 193 -5.79 -7.12 15.22
N ASP A 194 -5.15 -8.29 15.28
CA ASP A 194 -4.95 -9.02 16.54
C ASP A 194 -4.14 -8.23 17.58
N ALA A 195 -3.20 -7.38 17.15
CA ALA A 195 -2.41 -6.53 18.04
C ALA A 195 -3.27 -5.57 18.88
N PHE A 196 -4.50 -5.25 18.47
CA PHE A 196 -5.41 -4.33 19.14
C PHE A 196 -6.47 -5.04 20.01
N ARG A 197 -6.58 -6.38 19.91
CA ARG A 197 -7.64 -7.17 20.59
C ARG A 197 -7.27 -7.61 22.00
N SER A 198 -6.01 -7.61 22.36
CA SER A 198 -5.49 -8.26 23.57
C SER A 198 -5.79 -7.56 24.90
N HIS A 199 -6.60 -6.51 24.93
CA HIS A 199 -6.89 -5.74 26.14
C HIS A 199 -8.31 -5.94 26.70
N SER A 200 -9.13 -6.83 26.12
CA SER A 200 -10.56 -6.94 26.49
C SER A 200 -10.96 -8.20 27.27
N VAL A 201 -10.04 -9.11 27.61
CA VAL A 201 -10.40 -10.30 28.41
C VAL A 201 -9.43 -10.44 29.59
N GLY A 202 -9.94 -10.27 30.79
CA GLY A 202 -9.23 -10.61 32.03
C GLY A 202 -8.79 -12.07 32.01
N ALA A 203 -7.51 -12.31 31.80
CA ALA A 203 -6.88 -13.61 31.97
C ALA A 203 -5.70 -13.46 32.88
N GLN A 204 -5.85 -14.03 34.09
CA GLN A 204 -4.74 -14.56 34.85
C GLN A 204 -4.08 -15.63 33.98
N HIS A 205 -2.98 -15.33 33.33
CA HIS A 205 -1.83 -16.15 32.95
C HIS A 205 -1.09 -15.47 31.77
N ALA A 206 0.19 -15.17 32.03
CA ALA A 206 1.23 -14.72 31.08
C ALA A 206 0.84 -13.53 30.18
N ALA A 207 1.43 -12.36 30.44
CA ALA A 207 1.38 -11.21 29.56
C ALA A 207 1.80 -11.63 28.14
N PRO A 208 0.92 -11.55 27.13
CA PRO A 208 1.38 -11.62 25.75
C PRO A 208 2.28 -10.40 25.55
N GLN A 209 3.50 -10.63 25.07
CA GLN A 209 4.38 -9.55 24.67
C GLN A 209 3.65 -8.78 23.56
N LEU A 210 3.34 -7.50 23.82
CA LEU A 210 2.96 -6.55 22.76
C LEU A 210 3.93 -6.74 21.61
N GLY A 211 3.41 -6.93 20.42
CA GLY A 211 4.21 -7.04 19.20
C GLY A 211 5.29 -5.96 19.23
N LYS A 212 6.53 -6.34 18.98
CA LYS A 212 7.68 -5.42 19.05
C LYS A 212 7.34 -4.16 18.28
N VAL A 213 7.15 -3.03 18.98
CA VAL A 213 7.13 -1.71 18.36
C VAL A 213 8.57 -1.49 17.88
N ILE A 214 8.79 -1.63 16.58
CA ILE A 214 10.10 -1.44 15.97
C ILE A 214 10.28 0.06 15.78
N THR A 215 10.69 0.75 16.85
CA THR A 215 11.11 2.15 16.79
C THR A 215 12.41 2.32 17.55
N GLU A 216 13.55 2.27 16.86
CA GLU A 216 14.77 2.93 17.33
C GLU A 216 14.77 4.36 16.77
N PHE A 217 14.50 5.33 17.64
CA PHE A 217 14.75 6.74 17.35
C PHE A 217 16.10 7.15 17.94
N PRO A 218 16.99 7.81 17.18
CA PRO A 218 18.12 8.47 17.76
C PRO A 218 17.63 9.68 18.59
N SER A 219 18.04 9.70 19.85
CA SER A 219 17.74 10.73 20.84
C SER A 219 18.41 12.06 20.47
N SER A 220 17.68 12.99 19.83
CA SER A 220 18.04 14.41 19.87
C SER A 220 16.83 15.28 19.50
N SER A 221 15.88 15.39 20.43
CA SER A 221 15.02 16.55 20.68
C SER A 221 14.09 16.23 21.86
N PRO A 222 13.84 17.18 22.79
CA PRO A 222 12.91 16.96 23.89
C PRO A 222 11.48 17.24 23.42
N ALA A 223 10.89 16.30 22.68
CA ALA A 223 9.49 16.34 22.32
C ALA A 223 8.91 14.95 22.47
N THR A 224 8.18 14.77 23.56
CA THR A 224 7.11 13.81 23.82
C THR A 224 7.39 12.36 23.38
N ARG A 225 7.76 11.52 24.30
CA ARG A 225 7.64 10.06 24.21
C ARG A 225 6.18 9.73 23.88
N HIS A 226 5.89 9.39 22.63
CA HIS A 226 4.64 8.74 22.27
C HIS A 226 4.74 7.25 22.57
N SER A 227 4.63 6.90 23.87
CA SER A 227 4.17 5.58 24.29
C SER A 227 2.73 5.41 23.76
N LEU A 228 2.32 4.14 23.50
CA LEU A 228 0.89 3.80 23.51
C LEU A 228 0.26 4.53 24.71
N PRO A 229 -1.00 4.99 24.61
CA PRO A 229 -1.63 5.66 25.73
C PRO A 229 -1.33 4.84 26.99
N PRO A 230 -0.98 5.50 28.13
CA PRO A 230 -0.58 4.80 29.33
C PRO A 230 -1.67 3.78 29.65
N SER A 231 -1.28 2.61 30.18
CA SER A 231 -2.15 1.50 30.59
C SER A 231 -3.12 1.90 31.73
N GLY A 232 -3.74 3.05 31.61
CA GLY A 232 -4.66 3.68 32.54
C GLY A 232 -5.79 4.42 31.88
N ALA A 233 -5.86 4.50 30.55
CA ALA A 233 -7.05 4.95 29.85
C ALA A 233 -8.02 3.77 29.77
N GLU A 234 -9.11 3.85 30.51
CA GLU A 234 -10.15 2.83 30.58
C GLU A 234 -10.81 2.65 29.20
N GLY A 235 -10.55 1.51 28.56
CA GLY A 235 -11.24 1.08 27.34
C GLY A 235 -10.33 0.61 26.22
N PRO A 236 -10.86 -0.21 25.29
CA PRO A 236 -10.12 -0.65 24.12
C PRO A 236 -9.83 0.52 23.16
N LEU A 237 -8.69 0.48 22.48
CA LEU A 237 -8.40 1.42 21.40
C LEU A 237 -9.42 1.22 20.27
N LEU A 238 -10.21 2.26 19.96
CA LEU A 238 -11.20 2.21 18.90
C LEU A 238 -10.79 3.15 17.75
N PHE A 239 -11.12 2.73 16.53
CA PHE A 239 -10.78 3.43 15.28
C PHE A 239 -11.98 4.18 14.70
N ASP A 240 -11.70 5.28 14.03
CA ASP A 240 -12.64 6.04 13.21
C ASP A 240 -12.68 5.48 11.77
N LEU A 241 -11.54 4.94 11.32
CA LEU A 241 -11.38 4.32 10.01
C LEU A 241 -10.46 3.11 10.11
N ILE A 242 -10.92 2.00 9.56
CA ILE A 242 -10.11 0.82 9.24
C ILE A 242 -10.10 0.70 7.73
N ILE A 243 -8.91 0.68 7.13
CA ILE A 243 -8.72 0.60 5.69
C ILE A 243 -7.77 -0.55 5.37
N SER A 244 -8.01 -1.25 4.26
CA SER A 244 -7.16 -2.37 3.84
C SER A 244 -7.25 -2.62 2.35
N ASN A 245 -6.10 -2.91 1.75
CA ASN A 245 -6.00 -3.68 0.51
C ASN A 245 -5.51 -5.09 0.89
N PRO A 246 -6.40 -6.00 1.32
CA PRO A 246 -5.99 -7.33 1.76
C PRO A 246 -5.64 -8.21 0.57
N PRO A 247 -4.81 -9.24 0.73
CA PRO A 247 -4.66 -10.28 -0.28
C PRO A 247 -6.01 -10.88 -0.66
N TYR A 248 -6.31 -10.90 -1.97
CA TYR A 248 -7.62 -11.32 -2.48
C TYR A 248 -7.56 -12.33 -3.64
N ILE A 249 -6.38 -12.83 -3.99
CA ILE A 249 -6.22 -13.81 -5.04
C ILE A 249 -6.41 -15.21 -4.43
N GLY A 250 -7.24 -16.04 -5.07
CA GLY A 250 -7.40 -17.44 -4.69
C GLY A 250 -6.20 -18.27 -5.16
N HIS A 251 -5.76 -19.24 -4.36
CA HIS A 251 -4.71 -20.17 -4.80
C HIS A 251 -5.08 -20.90 -6.10
N ARG A 252 -6.37 -21.08 -6.39
CA ARG A 252 -6.86 -21.67 -7.64
C ARG A 252 -6.61 -20.79 -8.87
N GLU A 253 -6.38 -19.51 -8.67
CA GLU A 253 -6.12 -18.53 -9.74
C GLU A 253 -4.62 -18.33 -10.00
N ALA A 254 -3.75 -18.96 -9.21
CA ALA A 254 -2.29 -18.74 -9.26
C ALA A 254 -1.69 -18.89 -10.67
N ASP A 255 -2.17 -19.88 -11.46
CA ASP A 255 -1.68 -20.13 -12.81
C ASP A 255 -2.12 -19.08 -13.85
N SER A 256 -3.16 -18.31 -13.54
CA SER A 256 -3.66 -17.22 -14.39
C SER A 256 -2.90 -15.88 -14.18
N LEU A 257 -2.12 -15.79 -13.11
CA LEU A 257 -1.37 -14.57 -12.80
C LEU A 257 -0.24 -14.34 -13.81
N PRO A 258 0.02 -13.06 -14.16
CA PRO A 258 1.23 -12.72 -14.89
C PRO A 258 2.48 -13.26 -14.19
N MET A 259 3.44 -13.74 -14.96
CA MET A 259 4.67 -14.34 -14.43
C MET A 259 5.43 -13.37 -13.50
N GLU A 260 5.41 -12.07 -13.81
CA GLU A 260 6.04 -11.02 -13.01
C GLU A 260 5.43 -10.91 -11.62
N VAL A 261 4.11 -11.07 -11.48
CA VAL A 261 3.41 -11.05 -10.19
C VAL A 261 3.70 -12.33 -9.43
N ARG A 262 3.40 -13.48 -10.05
CA ARG A 262 3.50 -14.79 -9.40
C ARG A 262 4.90 -15.13 -8.90
N ASN A 263 5.94 -14.74 -9.64
CA ASN A 263 7.31 -15.15 -9.35
C ASN A 263 8.12 -14.12 -8.55
N HIS A 264 7.67 -12.89 -8.45
CA HIS A 264 8.48 -11.81 -7.89
C HIS A 264 7.81 -11.02 -6.76
N GLU A 265 6.49 -11.13 -6.59
CA GLU A 265 5.81 -10.47 -5.48
C GLU A 265 5.54 -11.48 -4.34
N PRO A 266 5.50 -11.04 -3.06
CA PRO A 266 5.41 -11.96 -1.94
C PRO A 266 4.05 -12.67 -1.91
N ALA A 267 4.06 -13.99 -1.71
CA ALA A 267 2.84 -14.81 -1.70
C ALA A 267 1.83 -14.37 -0.64
N ASP A 268 2.32 -13.96 0.54
CA ASP A 268 1.47 -13.47 1.64
C ASP A 268 0.75 -12.15 1.32
N ALA A 269 1.22 -11.39 0.32
CA ALA A 269 0.57 -10.18 -0.17
C ALA A 269 -0.38 -10.43 -1.34
N LEU A 270 -0.38 -11.63 -1.92
CA LEU A 270 -1.21 -11.99 -3.07
C LEU A 270 -2.39 -12.86 -2.68
N TYR A 271 -2.16 -13.93 -1.90
CA TYR A 271 -3.15 -14.99 -1.71
C TYR A 271 -3.99 -14.79 -0.46
N GLY A 272 -5.30 -14.55 -0.65
CA GLY A 272 -6.29 -14.38 0.41
C GLY A 272 -6.90 -15.68 0.93
N GLY A 273 -6.46 -16.85 0.42
CA GLY A 273 -6.98 -18.17 0.75
C GLY A 273 -7.16 -19.05 -0.48
N GLN A 274 -7.95 -20.10 -0.40
CA GLN A 274 -8.22 -20.99 -1.53
C GLN A 274 -9.05 -20.29 -2.61
N GLU A 275 -10.08 -19.56 -2.18
CA GLU A 275 -11.00 -18.83 -3.06
C GLU A 275 -10.64 -17.33 -3.16
N GLY A 276 -9.75 -16.80 -2.28
CA GLY A 276 -9.26 -15.42 -2.29
C GLY A 276 -10.04 -14.45 -1.38
N TYR A 277 -11.16 -14.84 -0.82
CA TYR A 277 -11.97 -13.95 0.03
C TYR A 277 -12.01 -14.34 1.51
N GLU A 278 -11.23 -15.33 1.92
CA GLU A 278 -11.23 -15.83 3.30
C GLU A 278 -10.72 -14.78 4.31
N LEU A 279 -9.79 -13.93 3.88
CA LEU A 279 -9.29 -12.85 4.75
C LEU A 279 -10.36 -11.80 5.07
N TYR A 280 -11.27 -11.51 4.14
CA TYR A 280 -12.40 -10.61 4.41
C TYR A 280 -13.29 -11.18 5.52
N GLY A 281 -13.56 -12.50 5.49
CA GLY A 281 -14.34 -13.19 6.52
C GLY A 281 -13.74 -13.10 7.93
N ARG A 282 -12.42 -12.89 8.04
CA ARG A 282 -11.72 -12.65 9.30
C ARG A 282 -11.63 -11.17 9.66
N LEU A 283 -11.34 -10.31 8.70
CA LEU A 283 -11.11 -8.88 8.92
C LEU A 283 -12.41 -8.14 9.28
N ILE A 284 -13.52 -8.40 8.57
CA ILE A 284 -14.79 -7.70 8.78
C ILE A 284 -15.32 -7.83 10.22
N PRO A 285 -15.37 -9.05 10.83
CA PRO A 285 -15.77 -9.19 12.24
C PRO A 285 -14.80 -8.54 13.23
N GLN A 286 -13.50 -8.56 12.95
CA GLN A 286 -12.50 -7.88 13.79
C GLN A 286 -12.68 -6.36 13.74
N ALA A 287 -12.90 -5.81 12.54
CA ALA A 287 -13.15 -4.39 12.32
C ALA A 287 -14.41 -3.93 13.07
N ALA A 288 -15.50 -4.72 13.05
CA ALA A 288 -16.72 -4.41 13.78
C ALA A 288 -16.49 -4.24 15.29
N GLN A 289 -15.55 -4.98 15.87
CA GLN A 289 -15.22 -4.90 17.31
C GLN A 289 -14.37 -3.67 17.65
N LEU A 290 -13.57 -3.18 16.71
CA LEU A 290 -12.57 -2.14 16.94
C LEU A 290 -12.94 -0.78 16.33
N LEU A 291 -13.99 -0.70 15.53
CA LEU A 291 -14.53 0.57 15.07
C LEU A 291 -15.43 1.21 16.14
N ARG A 292 -15.35 2.53 16.24
CA ARG A 292 -16.36 3.32 16.98
C ARG A 292 -17.73 3.21 16.29
N PRO A 293 -18.85 3.42 16.98
CA PRO A 293 -20.14 3.68 16.35
C PRO A 293 -20.00 4.81 15.31
N GLY A 294 -20.46 4.56 14.07
CA GLY A 294 -20.26 5.49 12.94
C GLY A 294 -18.85 5.45 12.33
N GLY A 295 -17.96 4.56 12.80
CA GLY A 295 -16.66 4.35 12.19
C GLY A 295 -16.76 3.61 10.86
N LEU A 296 -15.78 3.81 10.00
CA LEU A 296 -15.77 3.33 8.61
C LEU A 296 -14.84 2.12 8.44
N LEU A 297 -15.30 1.12 7.71
CA LEU A 297 -14.46 0.07 7.12
C LEU A 297 -14.42 0.30 5.61
N ILE A 298 -13.21 0.37 5.05
CA ILE A 298 -12.98 0.55 3.61
C ILE A 298 -12.03 -0.54 3.12
N LEU A 299 -12.48 -1.32 2.15
CA LEU A 299 -11.75 -2.49 1.64
C LEU A 299 -11.60 -2.41 0.12
N GLU A 300 -10.39 -2.70 -0.39
CA GLU A 300 -10.20 -3.01 -1.80
C GLU A 300 -10.81 -4.38 -2.10
N LEU A 301 -11.41 -4.51 -3.29
CA LEU A 301 -12.00 -5.75 -3.78
C LEU A 301 -11.17 -6.33 -4.91
N GLY A 302 -10.94 -7.63 -4.86
CA GLY A 302 -10.45 -8.39 -5.99
C GLY A 302 -11.47 -8.43 -7.13
N HIS A 303 -11.00 -8.74 -8.34
CA HIS A 303 -11.90 -8.95 -9.48
C HIS A 303 -12.92 -10.04 -9.14
N ASN A 304 -14.21 -9.77 -9.36
CA ASN A 304 -15.33 -10.67 -9.06
C ASN A 304 -15.49 -11.09 -7.57
N SER A 305 -14.81 -10.48 -6.61
CA SER A 305 -14.96 -10.85 -5.19
C SER A 305 -16.21 -10.27 -4.52
N LEU A 306 -16.83 -9.22 -5.07
CA LEU A 306 -17.99 -8.54 -4.48
C LEU A 306 -19.13 -9.48 -4.09
N PRO A 307 -19.58 -10.45 -4.93
CA PRO A 307 -20.68 -11.35 -4.56
C PRO A 307 -20.38 -12.23 -3.35
N ALA A 308 -19.09 -12.51 -3.07
CA ALA A 308 -18.69 -13.30 -1.91
C ALA A 308 -18.43 -12.43 -0.67
N VAL A 309 -18.01 -11.17 -0.86
CA VAL A 309 -17.64 -10.27 0.23
C VAL A 309 -18.83 -9.48 0.76
N GLU A 310 -19.72 -8.98 -0.11
CA GLU A 310 -20.87 -8.17 0.30
C GLU A 310 -21.79 -8.87 1.34
N PRO A 311 -22.10 -10.18 1.23
CA PRO A 311 -22.91 -10.89 2.23
C PRO A 311 -22.28 -11.00 3.62
N LEU A 312 -20.97 -10.73 3.77
CA LEU A 312 -20.28 -10.72 5.06
C LEU A 312 -20.63 -9.48 5.91
N PHE A 313 -21.24 -8.47 5.29
CA PHE A 313 -21.69 -7.25 5.96
C PHE A 313 -23.16 -7.42 6.41
N ASP A 314 -23.33 -7.98 7.61
CA ASP A 314 -24.67 -8.10 8.19
C ASP A 314 -25.30 -6.72 8.48
N THR A 315 -26.61 -6.58 8.22
CA THR A 315 -27.32 -5.30 8.36
C THR A 315 -27.57 -4.86 9.80
N SER A 316 -27.30 -5.72 10.78
CA SER A 316 -27.40 -5.36 12.20
C SER A 316 -26.16 -4.62 12.69
N THR A 317 -25.01 -4.97 12.14
CA THR A 317 -23.69 -4.41 12.48
C THR A 317 -23.29 -3.29 11.53
N TRP A 318 -23.67 -3.38 10.25
CA TRP A 318 -23.22 -2.49 9.20
C TRP A 318 -24.38 -1.77 8.51
N HIS A 319 -24.17 -0.50 8.19
CA HIS A 319 -25.11 0.29 7.41
C HIS A 319 -24.38 1.19 6.42
N LYS A 320 -25.14 1.83 5.52
CA LYS A 320 -24.60 2.73 4.49
C LYS A 320 -23.46 2.10 3.68
N SER A 321 -23.55 0.77 3.43
CA SER A 321 -22.57 0.14 2.53
C SER A 321 -22.68 0.75 1.13
N ALA A 322 -21.53 0.97 0.50
CA ALA A 322 -21.43 1.48 -0.86
C ALA A 322 -20.26 0.85 -1.58
N VAL A 323 -20.45 0.59 -2.86
CA VAL A 323 -19.44 0.06 -3.77
C VAL A 323 -19.03 1.17 -4.73
N THR A 324 -17.73 1.39 -4.85
CA THR A 324 -17.13 2.31 -5.84
C THR A 324 -16.43 1.46 -6.90
N ASN A 325 -16.74 1.75 -8.17
CA ASN A 325 -16.13 1.10 -9.30
C ASN A 325 -14.87 1.87 -9.72
N ASP A 326 -13.92 1.15 -10.31
CA ASP A 326 -12.79 1.77 -11.00
C ASP A 326 -13.23 2.39 -12.36
N LEU A 327 -12.27 3.00 -13.07
CA LEU A 327 -12.53 3.63 -14.38
C LEU A 327 -13.00 2.65 -15.47
N ALA A 328 -12.76 1.35 -15.27
CA ALA A 328 -13.28 0.29 -16.16
C ALA A 328 -14.68 -0.19 -15.79
N GLY A 329 -15.30 0.37 -14.73
CA GLY A 329 -16.61 -0.01 -14.23
C GLY A 329 -16.59 -1.28 -13.36
N ILE A 330 -15.41 -1.73 -12.92
CA ILE A 330 -15.26 -2.92 -12.08
C ILE A 330 -15.38 -2.52 -10.61
N PRO A 331 -16.20 -3.22 -9.78
CA PRO A 331 -16.22 -3.00 -8.33
C PRO A 331 -14.84 -3.08 -7.71
N ARG A 332 -14.37 -1.98 -7.11
CA ARG A 332 -13.01 -1.89 -6.61
C ARG A 332 -12.92 -1.59 -5.12
N VAL A 333 -13.80 -0.75 -4.60
CA VAL A 333 -13.80 -0.39 -3.18
C VAL A 333 -15.18 -0.65 -2.58
N LEU A 334 -15.21 -1.38 -1.47
CA LEU A 334 -16.39 -1.51 -0.63
C LEU A 334 -16.17 -0.72 0.65
N SER A 335 -17.09 0.18 0.95
CA SER A 335 -17.10 0.96 2.19
C SER A 335 -18.36 0.70 2.97
N ALA A 336 -18.27 0.56 4.30
CA ALA A 336 -19.42 0.41 5.19
C ALA A 336 -19.20 1.18 6.50
N GLU A 337 -20.29 1.62 7.12
CA GLU A 337 -20.28 2.31 8.40
C GLU A 337 -20.77 1.38 9.51
N ARG A 338 -20.03 1.30 10.64
CA ARG A 338 -20.47 0.51 11.79
C ARG A 338 -21.72 1.15 12.42
N SER A 339 -22.77 0.37 12.60
CA SER A 339 -23.99 0.80 13.29
C SER A 339 -23.69 1.21 14.74
N GLY A 340 -24.43 2.17 15.25
CA GLY A 340 -24.42 2.46 16.70
C GLY A 340 -25.03 1.30 17.47
N ASP A 341 -24.57 1.10 18.70
CA ASP A 341 -25.21 0.14 19.60
C ASP A 341 -26.68 0.58 19.80
N LYS A 342 -27.64 -0.28 19.43
CA LYS A 342 -29.05 -0.02 19.74
C LYS A 342 -29.19 0.03 21.25
N ARG A 343 -29.43 1.23 21.80
CA ARG A 343 -29.83 1.41 23.18
C ARG A 343 -31.23 0.86 23.43
#